data_a6bf30042e08032f9df8dbc375bd119a
#
_entry.id   a6bf30042e08032f9df8dbc375bd119a
#
_cell.length_a   1.000
_cell.length_b   1.000
_cell.length_c   1.000
_cell.angle_alpha   90.00
_cell.angle_beta   90.00
_cell.angle_gamma   90.00
#
_symmetry.space_group_name_H-M   'P 1'
#
loop_
_entity.id
_entity.type
_entity.pdbx_description
1 polymer ?
#
loop_
_entity_poly.entity_id
_entity_poly.type
_entity_poly.pdbx_seq_one_letter_code
_entity_poly.pdbx_strand_id
1 'polypeptide(L)'
;MFEVPRTAGGHPRLVIGVLATLFLAGAVWTGVATATKMPRDALMASLRPDMPPRPEAVVVETLPKLAARLDAEAAAGRFTGAVLVAKGDQVLFRQVYGKANYEQSKAMKLDSRFRLASISKQFTAVAILKLQDEGKLKTSDPVCKWIDPCPAAWADIHIGQLLSHDSGIPDLMARPAWGLRRVTHATIAELTEDSKKYPLQFEPGTKVRYNNAAFNLAAAIVEKASGKPFDDYMRDTFFQKLGMGDTGLDLDGGDHGVIMGYANLPGGLAAQPNANTSIVAGAGAVYSTLDDLLVWQRALHRGHLLKPLSYQEMLTDHAPADMAPTERGHARRDWGYGIFANSLGDRVSPAFHDRQIYHTGSWGGFRNLMLYQPEADVTVIVLSNNYHLRDQVFLISQQAMAEALGRDFPTTLAR
;
A
#
# COMPACT_ATOMS: atom_id res chain seq x y z
N MET A 1 -41.58 47.87 -16.75
CA MET A 1 -42.75 48.61 -16.25
C MET A 1 -43.14 47.96 -14.94
N PHE A 2 -43.21 48.78 -13.90
CA PHE A 2 -43.65 48.56 -12.52
C PHE A 2 -42.69 47.69 -11.64
N GLU A 3 -42.04 48.23 -10.77
CA GLU A 3 -41.98 49.24 -9.69
C GLU A 3 -41.93 48.54 -8.34
N VAL A 4 -40.90 48.94 -7.58
CA VAL A 4 -40.62 48.65 -6.17
C VAL A 4 -41.51 49.51 -5.30
N PRO A 5 -41.79 49.15 -4.06
CA PRO A 5 -41.55 50.12 -3.01
C PRO A 5 -40.71 49.63 -1.83
N ARG A 6 -39.83 50.55 -1.39
CA ARG A 6 -39.17 50.62 -0.10
C ARG A 6 -40.10 51.19 0.96
N THR A 7 -39.88 50.81 2.23
CA THR A 7 -39.84 51.65 3.46
C THR A 7 -39.38 50.79 4.63
N ALA A 8 -38.32 51.05 5.29
CA ALA A 8 -37.97 52.03 6.28
C ALA A 8 -38.25 51.53 7.74
N GLY A 9 -37.21 51.28 8.54
CA GLY A 9 -36.88 52.09 9.71
C GLY A 9 -36.91 51.35 11.03
N GLY A 10 -35.81 51.38 11.77
CA GLY A 10 -35.84 51.17 13.21
C GLY A 10 -34.55 50.62 13.86
N HIS A 11 -33.68 51.53 14.23
CA HIS A 11 -32.56 51.32 15.20
C HIS A 11 -33.06 51.52 16.65
N PRO A 12 -32.18 51.44 17.68
CA PRO A 12 -31.42 50.34 18.27
C PRO A 12 -31.70 50.19 19.77
N ARG A 13 -31.23 49.16 20.45
CA ARG A 13 -31.02 49.18 21.90
C ARG A 13 -29.73 48.48 22.31
N LEU A 14 -28.83 49.31 22.77
CA LEU A 14 -27.65 49.09 23.56
C LEU A 14 -28.04 48.49 24.95
N VAL A 15 -27.32 47.48 25.40
CA VAL A 15 -27.26 47.14 26.83
C VAL A 15 -25.80 46.97 27.21
N ILE A 16 -25.40 47.89 28.07
CA ILE A 16 -24.12 48.00 28.80
C ILE A 16 -24.20 47.07 30.00
N GLY A 17 -23.14 46.35 30.27
CA GLY A 17 -23.00 45.56 31.51
C GLY A 17 -21.55 45.17 31.76
N VAL A 18 -20.87 46.08 32.39
CA VAL A 18 -20.02 46.08 33.58
C VAL A 18 -18.71 45.29 33.53
N LEU A 19 -17.64 46.07 33.49
CA LEU A 19 -16.26 45.72 33.86
C LEU A 19 -16.16 45.30 35.34
N ALA A 20 -15.37 44.24 35.58
CA ALA A 20 -14.72 44.06 36.87
C ALA A 20 -13.21 43.94 36.60
N THR A 21 -12.52 45.01 36.90
CA THR A 21 -11.07 45.14 36.97
C THR A 21 -10.56 44.48 38.25
N LEU A 22 -9.63 43.54 38.13
CA LEU A 22 -8.72 43.15 39.21
C LEU A 22 -7.29 43.32 38.73
N PHE A 23 -6.63 44.37 39.23
CA PHE A 23 -5.18 44.58 39.18
C PHE A 23 -4.51 43.62 40.15
N LEU A 24 -3.56 42.82 39.66
CA LEU A 24 -2.45 42.27 40.42
C LEU A 24 -1.17 42.48 39.63
N ALA A 25 -0.35 43.37 40.17
CA ALA A 25 1.01 43.66 39.72
C ALA A 25 1.94 42.50 40.09
N GLY A 26 2.87 42.18 39.21
CA GLY A 26 4.01 41.38 39.62
C GLY A 26 4.77 40.74 38.46
N ALA A 27 5.93 41.33 38.18
CA ALA A 27 7.10 40.76 37.56
C ALA A 27 7.04 40.44 36.05
N VAL A 28 7.58 41.35 35.26
CA VAL A 28 8.10 41.11 33.91
C VAL A 28 9.27 40.12 33.99
N TRP A 29 9.04 38.89 33.59
CA TRP A 29 10.11 37.95 33.24
C TRP A 29 10.20 37.89 31.73
N THR A 30 11.19 38.59 31.16
CA THR A 30 11.60 38.45 29.77
C THR A 30 12.38 37.15 29.62
N GLY A 31 11.68 36.05 29.56
CA GLY A 31 12.20 34.77 29.09
C GLY A 31 11.72 34.55 27.67
N VAL A 32 12.57 34.84 26.68
CA VAL A 32 12.38 34.32 25.33
C VAL A 32 12.52 32.81 25.44
N ALA A 33 11.40 32.12 25.64
CA ALA A 33 11.34 30.68 25.47
C ALA A 33 11.50 30.43 23.98
N THR A 34 12.72 30.09 23.56
CA THR A 34 12.96 29.39 22.31
C THR A 34 12.21 28.06 22.42
N ALA A 35 10.99 28.03 21.88
CA ALA A 35 10.27 26.78 21.68
C ALA A 35 11.12 25.94 20.70
N THR A 36 12.00 25.14 21.25
CA THR A 36 12.63 24.03 20.52
C THR A 36 11.48 23.19 20.01
N LYS A 37 11.18 23.22 18.71
CA LYS A 37 10.26 22.30 18.06
C LYS A 37 10.74 20.90 18.42
N MET A 38 10.00 20.22 19.30
CA MET A 38 10.24 18.78 19.51
C MET A 38 10.24 18.09 18.15
N PRO A 39 11.21 17.23 17.88
CA PRO A 39 11.16 16.37 16.69
C PRO A 39 9.80 15.66 16.67
N ARG A 40 9.19 15.59 15.49
CA ARG A 40 7.84 14.99 15.29
C ARG A 40 7.74 13.60 15.93
N ASP A 41 8.83 12.83 15.89
CA ASP A 41 8.92 11.49 16.48
C ASP A 41 8.89 11.50 18.02
N ALA A 42 9.49 12.49 18.67
CA ALA A 42 9.44 12.67 20.12
C ALA A 42 8.03 13.09 20.59
N LEU A 43 7.34 13.94 19.81
CA LEU A 43 5.95 14.31 20.09
C LEU A 43 5.01 13.11 19.92
N MET A 44 5.22 12.29 18.88
CA MET A 44 4.41 11.10 18.63
C MET A 44 4.66 10.00 19.67
N ALA A 45 5.88 9.84 20.17
CA ALA A 45 6.21 8.93 21.26
C ALA A 45 5.58 9.34 22.59
N SER A 46 5.47 10.64 22.88
CA SER A 46 4.83 11.15 24.12
C SER A 46 3.31 10.96 24.12
N LEU A 47 2.69 10.87 22.94
CA LEU A 47 1.24 10.67 22.76
C LEU A 47 0.81 9.20 22.76
N ARG A 48 1.76 8.25 22.70
CA ARG A 48 1.50 6.80 22.58
C ARG A 48 2.55 5.98 23.33
N PRO A 49 2.45 5.89 24.68
CA PRO A 49 3.44 5.20 25.49
C PRO A 49 3.55 3.69 25.21
N ASP A 50 2.54 3.09 24.57
CA ASP A 50 2.49 1.63 24.28
C ASP A 50 3.04 1.24 22.91
N MET A 51 3.48 2.21 22.09
CA MET A 51 4.11 1.91 20.82
C MET A 51 5.63 1.97 20.96
N PRO A 52 6.35 0.94 20.45
CA PRO A 52 7.81 1.05 20.37
C PRO A 52 8.17 2.31 19.58
N PRO A 53 9.16 3.10 20.04
CA PRO A 53 9.62 4.26 19.31
C PRO A 53 9.97 3.85 17.88
N ARG A 54 9.66 4.72 16.91
CA ARG A 54 10.19 4.55 15.54
C ARG A 54 11.69 4.30 15.70
N PRO A 55 12.24 3.17 15.27
CA PRO A 55 13.66 2.95 15.41
C PRO A 55 14.35 4.13 14.72
N GLU A 56 15.14 4.91 15.45
CA GLU A 56 16.19 5.71 14.82
C GLU A 56 17.05 4.71 14.09
N ALA A 57 16.86 4.59 12.79
CA ALA A 57 17.55 3.62 11.98
C ALA A 57 19.03 4.04 11.95
N VAL A 58 19.81 3.47 12.84
CA VAL A 58 21.26 3.40 12.64
C VAL A 58 21.42 2.60 11.36
N VAL A 59 21.57 3.30 10.24
CA VAL A 59 21.88 2.69 8.95
C VAL A 59 23.33 2.21 9.06
N VAL A 60 23.50 0.96 9.40
CA VAL A 60 24.78 0.30 9.20
C VAL A 60 24.75 -0.19 7.76
N GLU A 61 25.50 0.42 6.85
CA GLU A 61 25.69 -0.10 5.49
C GLU A 61 26.43 -1.45 5.58
N THR A 62 25.65 -2.53 5.76
CA THR A 62 26.20 -3.87 5.94
C THR A 62 26.09 -4.73 4.68
N LEU A 63 25.56 -4.16 3.58
CA LEU A 63 25.33 -4.86 2.31
C LEU A 63 26.19 -4.24 1.18
N PRO A 64 27.53 -4.41 1.17
CA PRO A 64 28.42 -3.72 0.24
C PRO A 64 28.25 -4.15 -1.22
N LYS A 65 27.87 -5.42 -1.48
CA LYS A 65 27.64 -5.89 -2.86
C LYS A 65 26.38 -5.24 -3.44
N LEU A 66 25.32 -5.15 -2.64
CA LEU A 66 24.07 -4.47 -3.03
C LEU A 66 24.33 -2.99 -3.27
N ALA A 67 25.07 -2.31 -2.37
CA ALA A 67 25.41 -0.89 -2.51
C ALA A 67 26.15 -0.64 -3.84
N ALA A 68 27.25 -1.35 -4.08
CA ALA A 68 28.04 -1.23 -5.31
C ALA A 68 27.23 -1.52 -6.57
N ARG A 69 26.31 -2.50 -6.51
CA ARG A 69 25.42 -2.83 -7.61
C ARG A 69 24.45 -1.70 -7.91
N LEU A 70 23.79 -1.16 -6.89
CA LEU A 70 22.82 -0.07 -7.05
C LEU A 70 23.46 1.22 -7.52
N ASP A 71 24.63 1.56 -7.02
CA ASP A 71 25.42 2.73 -7.46
C ASP A 71 25.76 2.62 -8.95
N ALA A 72 26.21 1.45 -9.41
CA ALA A 72 26.51 1.19 -10.81
C ALA A 72 25.26 1.26 -11.70
N GLU A 73 24.13 0.71 -11.25
CA GLU A 73 22.87 0.75 -12.00
C GLU A 73 22.31 2.17 -12.08
N ALA A 74 22.39 2.94 -11.00
CA ALA A 74 21.94 4.34 -10.95
C ALA A 74 22.83 5.24 -11.82
N ALA A 75 24.16 5.10 -11.73
CA ALA A 75 25.10 5.84 -12.55
C ALA A 75 24.90 5.60 -14.06
N ALA A 76 24.51 4.37 -14.41
CA ALA A 76 24.20 4.00 -15.80
C ALA A 76 22.76 4.34 -16.22
N GLY A 77 21.96 4.98 -15.35
CA GLY A 77 20.55 5.33 -15.63
C GLY A 77 19.60 4.11 -15.73
N ARG A 78 20.02 2.94 -15.25
CA ARG A 78 19.24 1.69 -15.32
C ARG A 78 18.40 1.43 -14.07
N PHE A 79 18.57 2.21 -12.99
CA PHE A 79 17.73 2.14 -11.79
C PHE A 79 17.40 3.56 -11.28
N THR A 80 16.14 3.75 -10.90
CA THR A 80 15.61 4.92 -10.19
C THR A 80 14.57 4.44 -9.19
N GLY A 81 14.66 4.91 -7.94
CA GLY A 81 13.76 4.44 -6.89
C GLY A 81 14.38 4.46 -5.50
N ALA A 82 13.85 3.61 -4.63
CA ALA A 82 14.21 3.50 -3.23
C ALA A 82 14.33 2.03 -2.82
N VAL A 83 15.34 1.71 -2.01
CA VAL A 83 15.61 0.35 -1.53
C VAL A 83 15.80 0.37 -0.02
N LEU A 84 15.15 -0.56 0.68
CA LEU A 84 15.33 -0.80 2.11
C LEU A 84 15.49 -2.30 2.35
N VAL A 85 16.45 -2.66 3.19
CA VAL A 85 16.63 -4.02 3.71
C VAL A 85 16.75 -3.95 5.22
N ALA A 86 15.95 -4.76 5.91
CA ALA A 86 16.01 -4.87 7.38
C ALA A 86 16.05 -6.34 7.80
N LYS A 87 16.73 -6.62 8.91
CA LYS A 87 16.73 -7.93 9.56
C LYS A 87 16.40 -7.73 11.03
N GLY A 88 15.30 -8.28 11.48
CA GLY A 88 14.79 -7.97 12.81
C GLY A 88 14.56 -6.46 12.98
N ASP A 89 15.11 -5.89 14.05
CA ASP A 89 15.00 -4.45 14.33
C ASP A 89 16.09 -3.62 13.64
N GLN A 90 17.06 -4.25 13.02
CA GLN A 90 18.18 -3.57 12.38
C GLN A 90 17.85 -3.25 10.91
N VAL A 91 18.09 -2.00 10.49
CA VAL A 91 18.10 -1.60 9.08
C VAL A 91 19.51 -1.82 8.53
N LEU A 92 19.66 -2.77 7.60
CA LEU A 92 20.93 -3.14 6.99
C LEU A 92 21.29 -2.24 5.80
N PHE A 93 20.29 -1.74 5.11
CA PHE A 93 20.45 -0.88 3.94
C PHE A 93 19.22 0.03 3.74
N ARG A 94 19.41 1.30 3.39
CA ARG A 94 18.34 2.25 3.12
C ARG A 94 18.87 3.40 2.26
N GLN A 95 18.53 3.39 0.98
CA GLN A 95 19.05 4.36 0.00
C GLN A 95 18.00 4.71 -1.06
N VAL A 96 18.19 5.87 -1.70
CA VAL A 96 17.39 6.37 -2.83
C VAL A 96 18.27 6.72 -4.00
N TYR A 97 17.74 6.55 -5.21
CA TYR A 97 18.46 6.72 -6.47
C TYR A 97 17.62 7.46 -7.49
N GLY A 98 18.24 8.34 -8.27
CA GLY A 98 17.59 9.06 -9.34
C GLY A 98 16.76 10.25 -8.87
N LYS A 99 15.71 10.58 -9.62
CA LYS A 99 14.89 11.77 -9.39
C LYS A 99 13.43 11.44 -9.10
N ALA A 100 12.83 12.20 -8.18
CA ALA A 100 11.40 12.18 -7.88
C ALA A 100 10.59 12.83 -9.02
N ASN A 101 11.20 13.78 -9.72
CA ASN A 101 10.63 14.42 -10.91
C ASN A 101 11.79 14.83 -11.83
N TYR A 102 11.85 14.26 -13.03
CA TYR A 102 12.95 14.51 -13.99
C TYR A 102 12.80 15.86 -14.68
N GLU A 103 11.57 16.27 -15.01
CA GLU A 103 11.27 17.54 -15.67
C GLU A 103 11.64 18.74 -14.79
N GLN A 104 11.40 18.64 -13.49
CA GLN A 104 11.72 19.65 -12.50
C GLN A 104 13.10 19.46 -11.87
N SER A 105 13.86 18.44 -12.28
CA SER A 105 15.13 18.04 -11.66
C SER A 105 15.06 17.82 -10.14
N LYS A 106 13.88 17.46 -9.59
CA LYS A 106 13.67 17.22 -8.17
C LYS A 106 14.30 15.89 -7.75
N ALA A 107 15.23 15.92 -6.80
CA ALA A 107 15.90 14.72 -6.31
C ALA A 107 14.93 13.79 -5.58
N MET A 108 15.17 12.48 -5.67
CA MET A 108 14.55 11.48 -4.80
C MET A 108 14.99 11.71 -3.36
N LYS A 109 14.08 11.50 -2.40
CA LYS A 109 14.35 11.61 -0.96
C LYS A 109 13.88 10.35 -0.25
N LEU A 110 14.39 10.11 0.95
CA LEU A 110 13.99 8.98 1.77
C LEU A 110 12.51 9.00 2.19
N ASP A 111 11.94 10.20 2.29
CA ASP A 111 10.51 10.44 2.57
C ASP A 111 9.66 10.55 1.29
N SER A 112 10.20 10.22 0.12
CA SER A 112 9.44 10.20 -1.14
C SER A 112 8.31 9.19 -1.06
N ARG A 113 7.10 9.62 -1.45
CA ARG A 113 5.89 8.78 -1.46
C ARG A 113 5.74 8.12 -2.82
N PHE A 114 5.61 6.80 -2.82
CA PHE A 114 5.42 5.98 -4.03
C PHE A 114 4.01 5.42 -4.07
N ARG A 115 3.39 5.35 -5.26
CA ARG A 115 2.21 4.51 -5.47
C ARG A 115 2.60 3.04 -5.37
N LEU A 116 1.96 2.32 -4.47
CA LEU A 116 2.29 0.91 -4.22
C LEU A 116 1.67 -0.03 -5.25
N ALA A 117 0.64 0.43 -5.95
CA ALA A 117 -0.13 -0.40 -6.86
C ALA A 117 -0.62 -1.68 -6.14
N SER A 118 -0.49 -2.85 -6.77
CA SER A 118 -1.05 -4.10 -6.23
C SER A 118 -0.50 -4.57 -4.88
N ILE A 119 0.56 -3.98 -4.34
CA ILE A 119 0.95 -4.19 -2.94
C ILE A 119 -0.19 -3.74 -1.99
N SER A 120 -1.07 -2.83 -2.44
CA SER A 120 -2.28 -2.40 -1.71
C SER A 120 -3.20 -3.54 -1.30
N LYS A 121 -3.19 -4.65 -2.04
CA LYS A 121 -4.02 -5.83 -1.77
C LYS A 121 -3.75 -6.43 -0.40
N GLN A 122 -2.50 -6.42 0.03
CA GLN A 122 -2.12 -6.87 1.37
C GLN A 122 -2.85 -6.06 2.45
N PHE A 123 -2.97 -4.75 2.28
CA PHE A 123 -3.65 -3.84 3.21
C PHE A 123 -5.15 -4.12 3.26
N THR A 124 -5.78 -4.31 2.11
CA THR A 124 -7.22 -4.63 2.02
C THR A 124 -7.53 -6.00 2.64
N ALA A 125 -6.68 -7.01 2.42
CA ALA A 125 -6.84 -8.33 3.03
C ALA A 125 -6.71 -8.24 4.56
N VAL A 126 -5.73 -7.49 5.08
CA VAL A 126 -5.57 -7.24 6.52
C VAL A 126 -6.79 -6.50 7.09
N ALA A 127 -7.43 -5.58 6.35
CA ALA A 127 -8.65 -4.91 6.77
C ALA A 127 -9.82 -5.89 6.96
N ILE A 128 -10.02 -6.80 6.03
CA ILE A 128 -11.03 -7.88 6.15
C ILE A 128 -10.72 -8.78 7.34
N LEU A 129 -9.49 -9.26 7.47
CA LEU A 129 -9.10 -10.16 8.56
C LEU A 129 -9.16 -9.47 9.94
N LYS A 130 -8.91 -8.16 9.99
CA LYS A 130 -9.10 -7.37 11.21
C LYS A 130 -10.56 -7.30 11.63
N LEU A 131 -11.48 -7.10 10.69
CA LEU A 131 -12.92 -7.15 10.94
C LEU A 131 -13.37 -8.56 11.36
N GLN A 132 -12.76 -9.62 10.83
CA GLN A 132 -12.96 -10.99 11.30
C GLN A 132 -12.49 -11.16 12.76
N ASP A 133 -11.32 -10.66 13.10
CA ASP A 133 -10.78 -10.70 14.47
C ASP A 133 -11.66 -9.95 15.48
N GLU A 134 -12.37 -8.93 15.02
CA GLU A 134 -13.35 -8.15 15.76
C GLU A 134 -14.75 -8.82 15.80
N GLY A 135 -14.94 -9.94 15.11
CA GLY A 135 -16.20 -10.69 15.05
C GLY A 135 -17.29 -10.02 14.20
N LYS A 136 -16.94 -9.03 13.36
CA LYS A 136 -17.90 -8.30 12.52
C LYS A 136 -18.27 -9.05 11.24
N LEU A 137 -17.36 -9.85 10.72
CA LEU A 137 -17.54 -10.72 9.56
C LEU A 137 -16.71 -11.99 9.70
N LYS A 138 -16.86 -12.91 8.73
CA LYS A 138 -15.98 -14.08 8.54
C LYS A 138 -15.58 -14.13 7.06
N THR A 139 -14.38 -14.61 6.77
CA THR A 139 -13.95 -14.88 5.39
C THR A 139 -14.84 -15.92 4.70
N SER A 140 -15.50 -16.80 5.46
CA SER A 140 -16.52 -17.75 5.02
C SER A 140 -17.92 -17.15 4.85
N ASP A 141 -18.14 -15.88 5.16
CA ASP A 141 -19.45 -15.25 4.88
C ASP A 141 -19.66 -15.14 3.36
N PRO A 142 -20.88 -15.43 2.85
CA PRO A 142 -21.20 -15.18 1.45
C PRO A 142 -21.11 -13.66 1.16
N VAL A 143 -20.59 -13.29 0.00
CA VAL A 143 -20.49 -11.87 -0.42
C VAL A 143 -21.86 -11.20 -0.49
N CYS A 144 -22.91 -11.96 -0.79
CA CYS A 144 -24.30 -11.47 -0.85
C CYS A 144 -24.86 -11.01 0.50
N LYS A 145 -24.23 -11.36 1.62
CA LYS A 145 -24.56 -10.77 2.92
C LYS A 145 -24.20 -9.28 3.03
N TRP A 146 -23.25 -8.84 2.21
CA TRP A 146 -22.64 -7.52 2.30
C TRP A 146 -22.90 -6.64 1.07
N ILE A 147 -23.17 -7.25 -0.08
CA ILE A 147 -23.39 -6.56 -1.36
C ILE A 147 -24.86 -6.72 -1.74
N ASP A 148 -25.60 -5.60 -1.81
CA ASP A 148 -27.01 -5.54 -2.11
C ASP A 148 -27.28 -4.48 -3.21
N PRO A 149 -28.10 -4.77 -4.26
CA PRO A 149 -28.58 -6.09 -4.63
C PRO A 149 -27.44 -7.00 -5.09
N CYS A 150 -27.53 -8.29 -4.76
CA CYS A 150 -26.52 -9.29 -5.13
C CYS A 150 -26.95 -10.06 -6.37
N PRO A 151 -26.08 -10.25 -7.39
CA PRO A 151 -26.38 -11.13 -8.50
C PRO A 151 -26.60 -12.59 -8.02
N ALA A 152 -27.61 -13.28 -8.54
CA ALA A 152 -27.88 -14.66 -8.15
C ALA A 152 -26.66 -15.58 -8.39
N ALA A 153 -25.86 -15.32 -9.42
CA ALA A 153 -24.63 -16.05 -9.71
C ALA A 153 -23.53 -15.91 -8.63
N TRP A 154 -23.66 -14.95 -7.71
CA TRP A 154 -22.69 -14.71 -6.63
C TRP A 154 -23.07 -15.37 -5.31
N ALA A 155 -24.19 -16.09 -5.26
CA ALA A 155 -24.75 -16.65 -4.01
C ALA A 155 -23.74 -17.52 -3.24
N ASP A 156 -22.91 -18.28 -3.97
CA ASP A 156 -21.92 -19.21 -3.42
C ASP A 156 -20.50 -18.63 -3.34
N ILE A 157 -20.33 -17.34 -3.64
CA ILE A 157 -19.02 -16.69 -3.50
C ILE A 157 -18.85 -16.24 -2.05
N HIS A 158 -17.73 -16.62 -1.43
CA HIS A 158 -17.34 -16.21 -0.09
C HIS A 158 -16.29 -15.10 -0.11
N ILE A 159 -16.20 -14.30 0.97
CA ILE A 159 -15.26 -13.18 1.08
C ILE A 159 -13.81 -13.65 0.84
N GLY A 160 -13.42 -14.81 1.39
CA GLY A 160 -12.08 -15.38 1.19
C GLY A 160 -11.71 -15.53 -0.28
N GLN A 161 -12.67 -15.95 -1.12
CA GLN A 161 -12.45 -16.13 -2.56
C GLN A 161 -12.23 -14.82 -3.33
N LEU A 162 -12.63 -13.66 -2.79
CA LEU A 162 -12.22 -12.37 -3.32
C LEU A 162 -10.72 -12.13 -3.08
N LEU A 163 -10.22 -12.54 -1.92
CA LEU A 163 -8.86 -12.27 -1.45
C LEU A 163 -7.82 -13.24 -2.03
N SER A 164 -8.22 -14.47 -2.38
CA SER A 164 -7.40 -15.53 -2.99
C SER A 164 -7.48 -15.58 -4.52
N HIS A 165 -8.31 -14.71 -5.14
CA HIS A 165 -8.46 -14.62 -6.58
C HIS A 165 -9.18 -15.81 -7.26
N ASP A 166 -9.99 -16.56 -6.53
CA ASP A 166 -10.72 -17.73 -7.01
C ASP A 166 -12.25 -17.56 -7.03
N SER A 167 -12.74 -16.32 -6.93
CA SER A 167 -14.18 -15.98 -6.95
C SER A 167 -14.89 -16.19 -8.29
N GLY A 168 -14.17 -16.32 -9.39
CA GLY A 168 -14.75 -16.36 -10.74
C GLY A 168 -15.26 -15.01 -11.27
N ILE A 169 -15.36 -13.97 -10.45
CA ILE A 169 -15.75 -12.61 -10.88
C ILE A 169 -14.76 -12.09 -11.91
N PRO A 170 -15.19 -11.50 -13.05
CA PRO A 170 -14.26 -11.01 -14.06
C PRO A 170 -13.50 -9.75 -13.60
N ASP A 171 -12.21 -9.67 -13.94
CA ASP A 171 -11.45 -8.44 -13.73
C ASP A 171 -11.87 -7.37 -14.75
N LEU A 172 -12.39 -6.27 -14.24
CA LEU A 172 -12.84 -5.14 -15.06
C LEU A 172 -11.70 -4.53 -15.89
N MET A 173 -10.47 -4.53 -15.36
CA MET A 173 -9.30 -3.99 -16.05
C MET A 173 -8.94 -4.76 -17.34
N ALA A 174 -9.38 -5.99 -17.47
CA ALA A 174 -9.20 -6.80 -18.68
C ALA A 174 -10.24 -6.50 -19.77
N ARG A 175 -11.20 -5.59 -19.54
CA ARG A 175 -12.27 -5.25 -20.49
C ARG A 175 -11.88 -4.06 -21.36
N PRO A 176 -12.20 -4.07 -22.68
CA PRO A 176 -11.86 -2.96 -23.59
C PRO A 176 -12.41 -1.61 -23.13
N ALA A 177 -13.66 -1.58 -22.61
CA ALA A 177 -14.31 -0.37 -22.09
C ALA A 177 -13.56 0.26 -20.90
N TRP A 178 -12.69 -0.49 -20.23
CA TRP A 178 -11.92 -0.04 -19.08
C TRP A 178 -10.83 0.99 -19.45
N GLY A 179 -10.39 1.04 -20.70
CA GLY A 179 -9.41 2.02 -21.16
C GLY A 179 -9.83 3.47 -20.90
N LEU A 180 -11.13 3.76 -21.05
CA LEU A 180 -11.72 5.09 -20.77
C LEU A 180 -11.84 5.35 -19.25
N ARG A 181 -12.07 4.32 -18.43
CA ARG A 181 -12.17 4.43 -16.98
C ARG A 181 -10.86 4.85 -16.33
N ARG A 182 -9.71 4.60 -16.95
CA ARG A 182 -8.38 4.94 -16.38
C ARG A 182 -8.19 6.43 -16.09
N VAL A 183 -8.95 7.28 -16.73
CA VAL A 183 -8.84 8.74 -16.59
C VAL A 183 -10.05 9.37 -15.90
N THR A 184 -11.05 8.57 -15.49
CA THR A 184 -12.26 9.05 -14.81
C THR A 184 -12.29 8.55 -13.36
N HIS A 185 -12.66 9.44 -12.45
CA HIS A 185 -12.90 9.06 -11.06
C HIS A 185 -14.03 8.01 -10.97
N ALA A 186 -13.89 7.06 -10.04
CA ALA A 186 -14.95 6.11 -9.72
C ALA A 186 -15.01 5.90 -8.19
N THR A 187 -16.20 5.87 -7.65
CA THR A 187 -16.45 5.48 -6.27
C THR A 187 -16.41 3.95 -6.13
N ILE A 188 -16.19 3.46 -4.92
CA ILE A 188 -16.24 2.02 -4.61
C ILE A 188 -17.63 1.45 -4.94
N ALA A 189 -18.70 2.22 -4.72
CA ALA A 189 -20.05 1.83 -5.08
C ALA A 189 -20.22 1.64 -6.60
N GLU A 190 -19.72 2.57 -7.42
CA GLU A 190 -19.77 2.44 -8.89
C GLU A 190 -18.96 1.26 -9.39
N LEU A 191 -17.78 0.98 -8.81
CA LEU A 191 -16.96 -0.20 -9.14
C LEU A 191 -17.67 -1.50 -8.77
N THR A 192 -18.44 -1.49 -7.67
CA THR A 192 -19.26 -2.61 -7.26
C THR A 192 -20.37 -2.88 -8.28
N GLU A 193 -21.10 -1.83 -8.69
CA GLU A 193 -22.14 -1.94 -9.71
C GLU A 193 -21.59 -2.37 -11.08
N ASP A 194 -20.41 -1.86 -11.46
CA ASP A 194 -19.75 -2.28 -12.71
C ASP A 194 -19.38 -3.77 -12.68
N SER A 195 -18.97 -4.30 -11.53
CA SER A 195 -18.61 -5.73 -11.37
C SER A 195 -19.80 -6.66 -11.53
N LYS A 196 -21.02 -6.23 -11.16
CA LYS A 196 -22.27 -7.01 -11.27
C LYS A 196 -22.74 -7.22 -12.72
N LYS A 197 -22.25 -6.42 -13.67
CA LYS A 197 -22.70 -6.42 -15.08
C LYS A 197 -22.22 -7.62 -15.91
N TYR A 198 -21.32 -8.41 -15.38
CA TYR A 198 -20.66 -9.48 -16.14
C TYR A 198 -20.85 -10.86 -15.50
N PRO A 199 -21.04 -11.91 -16.31
CA PRO A 199 -21.13 -13.27 -15.79
C PRO A 199 -19.79 -13.72 -15.22
N LEU A 200 -19.84 -14.72 -14.33
CA LEU A 200 -18.63 -15.39 -13.82
C LEU A 200 -17.82 -16.01 -14.96
N GLN A 201 -16.50 -16.00 -14.83
CA GLN A 201 -15.58 -16.58 -15.79
C GLN A 201 -15.34 -18.08 -15.57
N PHE A 202 -15.57 -18.55 -14.33
CA PHE A 202 -15.46 -19.91 -13.88
C PHE A 202 -16.22 -20.08 -12.55
N GLU A 203 -16.52 -21.31 -12.18
CA GLU A 203 -17.15 -21.65 -10.91
C GLU A 203 -16.25 -21.23 -9.74
N PRO A 204 -16.80 -20.57 -8.71
CA PRO A 204 -16.03 -20.15 -7.53
C PRO A 204 -15.26 -21.33 -6.90
N GLY A 205 -14.00 -21.10 -6.53
CA GLY A 205 -13.13 -22.10 -5.92
C GLY A 205 -12.52 -23.12 -6.89
N THR A 206 -12.84 -23.08 -8.19
CA THR A 206 -12.31 -24.07 -9.15
C THR A 206 -11.04 -23.66 -9.87
N LYS A 207 -10.73 -22.37 -9.90
CA LYS A 207 -9.55 -21.80 -10.57
C LYS A 207 -9.10 -20.53 -9.86
N VAL A 208 -7.82 -20.20 -9.94
CA VAL A 208 -7.32 -18.89 -9.55
C VAL A 208 -7.02 -18.03 -10.77
N ARG A 209 -7.50 -16.81 -10.74
CA ARG A 209 -7.22 -15.81 -11.76
C ARG A 209 -7.09 -14.43 -11.12
N TYR A 210 -5.90 -13.84 -11.22
CA TYR A 210 -5.62 -12.54 -10.64
C TYR A 210 -6.71 -11.51 -10.99
N ASN A 211 -7.23 -10.80 -9.97
CA ASN A 211 -8.41 -9.99 -10.11
C ASN A 211 -8.33 -8.72 -9.25
N ASN A 212 -8.46 -7.55 -9.86
CA ASN A 212 -8.53 -6.27 -9.16
C ASN A 212 -9.95 -5.93 -8.72
N ALA A 213 -10.97 -6.30 -9.51
CA ALA A 213 -12.36 -6.03 -9.17
C ALA A 213 -12.77 -6.73 -7.86
N ALA A 214 -12.28 -7.95 -7.61
CA ALA A 214 -12.51 -8.67 -6.36
C ALA A 214 -12.02 -7.88 -5.13
N PHE A 215 -10.88 -7.21 -5.23
CA PHE A 215 -10.36 -6.37 -4.14
C PHE A 215 -11.11 -5.04 -3.99
N ASN A 216 -11.69 -4.48 -5.06
CA ASN A 216 -12.61 -3.35 -4.94
C ASN A 216 -13.90 -3.77 -4.20
N LEU A 217 -14.41 -4.97 -4.48
CA LEU A 217 -15.54 -5.55 -3.72
C LEU A 217 -15.17 -5.81 -2.24
N ALA A 218 -13.96 -6.28 -1.97
CA ALA A 218 -13.48 -6.42 -0.60
C ALA A 218 -13.43 -5.06 0.13
N ALA A 219 -13.03 -3.97 -0.54
CA ALA A 219 -13.10 -2.63 0.03
C ALA A 219 -14.53 -2.20 0.33
N ALA A 220 -15.50 -2.49 -0.56
CA ALA A 220 -16.93 -2.25 -0.32
C ALA A 220 -17.45 -3.03 0.91
N ILE A 221 -16.99 -4.26 1.09
CA ILE A 221 -17.31 -5.06 2.27
C ILE A 221 -16.72 -4.45 3.55
N VAL A 222 -15.48 -3.93 3.48
CA VAL A 222 -14.87 -3.20 4.62
C VAL A 222 -15.72 -1.99 5.00
N GLU A 223 -16.18 -1.18 4.03
CA GLU A 223 -17.06 -0.04 4.30
C GLU A 223 -18.36 -0.48 4.99
N LYS A 224 -19.00 -1.50 4.44
CA LYS A 224 -20.28 -2.00 4.96
C LYS A 224 -20.15 -2.59 6.38
N ALA A 225 -19.10 -3.37 6.62
CA ALA A 225 -18.87 -4.04 7.90
C ALA A 225 -18.33 -3.10 8.99
N SER A 226 -17.57 -2.08 8.62
CA SER A 226 -17.03 -1.10 9.55
C SER A 226 -17.97 0.07 9.81
N GLY A 227 -18.86 0.39 8.87
CA GLY A 227 -19.67 1.60 8.87
C GLY A 227 -18.90 2.88 8.57
N LYS A 228 -17.69 2.78 8.00
CA LYS A 228 -16.81 3.90 7.65
C LYS A 228 -16.41 3.86 6.18
N PRO A 229 -16.15 5.01 5.51
CA PRO A 229 -15.44 5.02 4.23
C PRO A 229 -14.13 4.23 4.32
N PHE A 230 -13.74 3.60 3.21
CA PHE A 230 -12.60 2.68 3.20
C PHE A 230 -11.27 3.36 3.60
N ASP A 231 -11.00 4.55 3.10
CA ASP A 231 -9.82 5.35 3.45
C ASP A 231 -9.81 5.77 4.93
N ASP A 232 -10.95 6.21 5.46
CA ASP A 232 -11.11 6.53 6.89
C ASP A 232 -10.87 5.29 7.76
N TYR A 233 -11.41 4.13 7.37
CA TYR A 233 -11.18 2.89 8.10
C TYR A 233 -9.69 2.52 8.14
N MET A 234 -9.02 2.57 6.98
CA MET A 234 -7.59 2.27 6.87
C MET A 234 -6.74 3.23 7.68
N ARG A 235 -7.02 4.53 7.58
CA ARG A 235 -6.33 5.57 8.35
C ARG A 235 -6.48 5.37 9.86
N ASP A 236 -7.73 5.26 10.34
CA ASP A 236 -8.03 5.24 11.77
C ASP A 236 -7.65 3.92 12.43
N THR A 237 -7.77 2.80 11.69
CA THR A 237 -7.52 1.46 12.23
C THR A 237 -6.04 1.11 12.23
N PHE A 238 -5.30 1.54 11.19
CA PHE A 238 -3.92 1.13 10.97
C PHE A 238 -2.94 2.29 10.91
N PHE A 239 -3.05 3.19 9.93
CA PHE A 239 -1.97 4.14 9.63
C PHE A 239 -1.68 5.09 10.77
N GLN A 240 -2.71 5.69 11.38
CA GLN A 240 -2.53 6.57 12.53
C GLN A 240 -2.00 5.83 13.74
N LYS A 241 -2.51 4.61 14.01
CA LYS A 241 -2.08 3.82 15.17
C LYS A 241 -0.64 3.34 15.06
N LEU A 242 -0.19 3.07 13.85
CA LEU A 242 1.18 2.65 13.55
C LEU A 242 2.14 3.83 13.36
N GLY A 243 1.66 5.08 13.37
CA GLY A 243 2.49 6.25 13.09
C GLY A 243 2.92 6.38 11.63
N MET A 244 2.22 5.74 10.69
CA MET A 244 2.48 5.77 9.25
C MET A 244 1.91 7.07 8.63
N GLY A 245 2.53 8.21 8.97
CA GLY A 245 2.01 9.54 8.61
C GLY A 245 2.19 9.92 7.15
N ASP A 246 2.96 9.15 6.39
CA ASP A 246 3.23 9.37 4.97
C ASP A 246 2.55 8.31 4.09
N THR A 247 1.61 7.54 4.67
CA THR A 247 0.82 6.51 4.00
C THR A 247 -0.66 6.90 3.93
N GLY A 248 -1.29 6.66 2.79
CA GLY A 248 -2.71 6.91 2.58
C GLY A 248 -3.24 6.22 1.33
N LEU A 249 -4.50 6.51 0.98
CA LEU A 249 -5.14 6.06 -0.25
C LEU A 249 -5.37 7.27 -1.17
N ASP A 250 -5.02 7.14 -2.44
CA ASP A 250 -5.30 8.13 -3.48
C ASP A 250 -6.62 7.75 -4.16
N LEU A 251 -7.73 8.14 -3.54
CA LEU A 251 -9.09 7.87 -4.02
C LEU A 251 -9.76 9.09 -4.65
N ASP A 252 -9.28 10.29 -4.38
CA ASP A 252 -9.86 11.57 -4.82
C ASP A 252 -9.13 12.22 -5.99
N GLY A 253 -7.96 11.68 -6.39
CA GLY A 253 -7.11 12.26 -7.43
C GLY A 253 -6.41 13.54 -6.99
N GLY A 254 -6.36 13.82 -5.68
CA GLY A 254 -5.69 14.98 -5.09
C GLY A 254 -4.16 14.89 -5.14
N ASP A 255 -3.52 15.99 -4.79
CA ASP A 255 -2.05 16.00 -4.60
C ASP A 255 -1.70 15.46 -3.21
N HIS A 256 -1.31 14.19 -3.17
CA HIS A 256 -0.84 13.52 -1.97
C HIS A 256 0.69 13.58 -1.80
N GLY A 257 1.38 14.41 -2.58
CA GLY A 257 2.84 14.49 -2.58
C GLY A 257 3.52 13.23 -3.12
N VAL A 258 2.81 12.43 -3.90
CA VAL A 258 3.38 11.26 -4.59
C VAL A 258 4.30 11.72 -5.70
N ILE A 259 5.46 11.09 -5.82
CA ILE A 259 6.45 11.42 -6.85
C ILE A 259 5.94 11.05 -8.25
N MET A 260 6.58 11.62 -9.29
CA MET A 260 6.23 11.33 -10.68
C MET A 260 6.65 9.90 -11.07
N GLY A 261 5.74 9.19 -11.73
CA GLY A 261 6.01 7.90 -12.32
C GLY A 261 6.42 8.00 -13.79
N TYR A 262 7.23 7.07 -14.27
CA TYR A 262 7.85 7.10 -15.61
C TYR A 262 7.71 5.78 -16.35
N ALA A 263 7.87 5.85 -17.69
CA ALA A 263 8.00 4.70 -18.57
C ALA A 263 9.10 4.95 -19.61
N ASN A 264 9.83 3.90 -19.99
CA ASN A 264 10.76 3.97 -21.11
C ASN A 264 9.98 3.87 -22.42
N LEU A 265 9.97 4.92 -23.22
CA LEU A 265 9.39 4.96 -24.56
C LEU A 265 10.48 5.04 -25.61
N PRO A 266 10.19 4.82 -26.91
CA PRO A 266 11.20 4.93 -27.99
C PRO A 266 11.95 6.28 -28.01
N GLY A 267 11.34 7.35 -27.49
CA GLY A 267 11.97 8.68 -27.38
C GLY A 267 12.70 8.94 -26.06
N GLY A 268 12.81 7.95 -25.16
CA GLY A 268 13.44 8.06 -23.86
C GLY A 268 12.48 7.92 -22.68
N LEU A 269 12.89 8.39 -21.52
CA LEU A 269 12.08 8.36 -20.30
C LEU A 269 10.95 9.39 -20.40
N ALA A 270 9.71 8.94 -20.24
CA ALA A 270 8.52 9.79 -20.32
C ALA A 270 7.67 9.70 -19.06
N ALA A 271 7.25 10.86 -18.54
CA ALA A 271 6.30 10.94 -17.44
C ALA A 271 4.99 10.23 -17.80
N GLN A 272 4.48 9.47 -16.87
CA GLN A 272 3.17 8.82 -16.98
C GLN A 272 2.13 9.72 -16.30
N PRO A 273 1.11 10.16 -17.02
CA PRO A 273 0.04 10.92 -16.39
C PRO A 273 -0.52 10.13 -15.23
N ASN A 274 -0.83 10.82 -14.15
CA ASN A 274 -1.42 10.25 -12.96
C ASN A 274 -2.74 9.55 -13.34
N ALA A 275 -2.66 8.24 -13.58
CA ALA A 275 -3.87 7.45 -13.70
C ALA A 275 -4.61 7.53 -12.37
N ASN A 276 -5.88 7.83 -12.43
CA ASN A 276 -6.73 7.90 -11.25
C ASN A 276 -6.78 6.51 -10.57
N THR A 277 -6.24 6.41 -9.36
CA THR A 277 -6.19 5.15 -8.62
C THR A 277 -7.49 4.79 -7.92
N SER A 278 -8.50 5.70 -7.91
CA SER A 278 -9.84 5.40 -7.37
C SER A 278 -10.48 4.17 -8.03
N ILE A 279 -10.19 3.92 -9.31
CA ILE A 279 -10.67 2.75 -10.06
C ILE A 279 -10.12 1.41 -9.58
N VAL A 280 -9.10 1.42 -8.74
CA VAL A 280 -8.47 0.26 -8.10
C VAL A 280 -8.41 0.45 -6.58
N ALA A 281 -9.45 1.04 -6.01
CA ALA A 281 -9.53 1.48 -4.61
C ALA A 281 -8.98 0.44 -3.61
N GLY A 282 -9.53 -0.77 -3.59
CA GLY A 282 -9.05 -1.86 -2.74
C GLY A 282 -7.86 -2.62 -3.31
N ALA A 283 -7.56 -2.45 -4.60
CA ALA A 283 -6.58 -3.26 -5.31
C ALA A 283 -5.23 -2.57 -5.50
N GLY A 284 -5.18 -1.22 -5.44
CA GLY A 284 -4.00 -0.50 -5.92
C GLY A 284 -3.83 0.95 -5.47
N ALA A 285 -4.68 1.50 -4.61
CA ALA A 285 -4.74 2.93 -4.32
C ALA A 285 -3.78 3.40 -3.20
N VAL A 286 -3.13 2.51 -2.48
CA VAL A 286 -2.21 2.89 -1.38
C VAL A 286 -0.95 3.54 -1.94
N TYR A 287 -0.56 4.66 -1.34
CA TYR A 287 0.77 5.25 -1.46
C TYR A 287 1.49 5.23 -0.11
N SER A 288 2.82 5.16 -0.12
CA SER A 288 3.62 5.08 1.11
C SER A 288 5.09 5.45 0.87
N THR A 289 5.88 5.42 1.94
CA THR A 289 7.33 5.57 1.97
C THR A 289 8.01 4.26 2.40
N LEU A 290 9.35 4.18 2.23
CA LEU A 290 10.12 3.02 2.71
C LEU A 290 9.92 2.77 4.21
N ASP A 291 9.96 3.84 5.02
CA ASP A 291 9.90 3.73 6.48
C ASP A 291 8.54 3.28 6.97
N ASP A 292 7.48 3.86 6.43
CA ASP A 292 6.12 3.46 6.78
C ASP A 292 5.85 2.01 6.38
N LEU A 293 6.39 1.57 5.22
CA LEU A 293 6.27 0.17 4.80
C LEU A 293 7.06 -0.78 5.71
N LEU A 294 8.22 -0.39 6.23
CA LEU A 294 8.93 -1.21 7.22
C LEU A 294 8.13 -1.34 8.51
N VAL A 295 7.50 -0.24 8.97
CA VAL A 295 6.59 -0.27 10.13
C VAL A 295 5.44 -1.23 9.87
N TRP A 296 4.80 -1.16 8.70
CA TRP A 296 3.73 -2.06 8.30
C TRP A 296 4.18 -3.53 8.30
N GLN A 297 5.31 -3.86 7.66
CA GLN A 297 5.82 -5.22 7.57
C GLN A 297 6.10 -5.82 8.95
N ARG A 298 6.76 -5.06 9.82
CA ARG A 298 7.01 -5.48 11.20
C ARG A 298 5.70 -5.70 11.96
N ALA A 299 4.73 -4.78 11.84
CA ALA A 299 3.45 -4.90 12.53
C ALA A 299 2.66 -6.13 12.05
N LEU A 300 2.67 -6.41 10.75
CA LEU A 300 1.97 -7.56 10.17
C LEU A 300 2.63 -8.88 10.58
N HIS A 301 3.92 -9.03 10.31
CA HIS A 301 4.59 -10.31 10.45
C HIS A 301 4.97 -10.67 11.90
N ARG A 302 4.95 -9.69 12.81
CA ARG A 302 5.19 -9.92 14.25
C ARG A 302 3.91 -9.96 15.10
N GLY A 303 2.74 -10.09 14.46
CA GLY A 303 1.47 -10.37 15.13
C GLY A 303 0.80 -9.16 15.82
N HIS A 304 1.17 -7.91 15.44
CA HIS A 304 0.54 -6.72 16.01
C HIS A 304 -0.76 -6.29 15.30
N LEU A 305 -1.00 -6.76 14.08
CA LEU A 305 -2.20 -6.39 13.29
C LEU A 305 -3.32 -7.41 13.39
N LEU A 306 -3.01 -8.70 13.35
CA LEU A 306 -3.95 -9.80 13.27
C LEU A 306 -3.75 -10.79 14.42
N LYS A 307 -4.84 -11.48 14.81
CA LYS A 307 -4.74 -12.66 15.66
C LYS A 307 -3.99 -13.78 14.94
N PRO A 308 -3.33 -14.71 15.68
CA PRO A 308 -2.54 -15.77 15.06
C PRO A 308 -3.29 -16.60 14.02
N LEU A 309 -4.57 -16.93 14.27
CA LEU A 309 -5.37 -17.70 13.32
C LEU A 309 -5.66 -16.95 12.02
N SER A 310 -6.00 -15.66 12.10
CA SER A 310 -6.23 -14.83 10.90
C SER A 310 -4.95 -14.58 10.13
N TYR A 311 -3.81 -14.43 10.82
CA TYR A 311 -2.51 -14.34 10.15
C TYR A 311 -2.15 -15.66 9.45
N GLN A 312 -2.36 -16.80 10.10
CA GLN A 312 -2.15 -18.11 9.47
C GLN A 312 -3.06 -18.30 8.25
N GLU A 313 -4.33 -17.93 8.36
CA GLU A 313 -5.28 -17.98 7.24
C GLU A 313 -4.81 -17.11 6.07
N MET A 314 -4.29 -15.90 6.34
CA MET A 314 -3.71 -15.03 5.32
C MET A 314 -2.57 -15.70 4.53
N LEU A 315 -1.74 -16.50 5.20
CA LEU A 315 -0.56 -17.14 4.60
C LEU A 315 -0.85 -18.49 3.95
N THR A 316 -2.04 -19.07 4.21
CA THR A 316 -2.43 -20.37 3.66
C THR A 316 -2.58 -20.30 2.14
N ASP A 317 -2.16 -21.33 1.43
CA ASP A 317 -2.43 -21.49 0.01
C ASP A 317 -3.91 -21.86 -0.21
N HIS A 318 -4.68 -20.96 -0.79
CA HIS A 318 -6.10 -21.14 -1.10
C HIS A 318 -6.34 -21.58 -2.56
N ALA A 319 -5.29 -21.78 -3.35
CA ALA A 319 -5.45 -22.26 -4.72
C ALA A 319 -6.02 -23.70 -4.73
N PRO A 320 -6.84 -24.04 -5.74
CA PRO A 320 -7.35 -25.40 -5.90
C PRO A 320 -6.24 -26.45 -5.89
N ALA A 321 -6.50 -27.59 -5.23
CA ALA A 321 -5.51 -28.64 -5.02
C ALA A 321 -5.02 -29.31 -6.33
N ASP A 322 -5.84 -29.28 -7.37
CA ASP A 322 -5.52 -29.81 -8.71
C ASP A 322 -4.71 -28.82 -9.59
N MET A 323 -4.43 -27.64 -9.07
CA MET A 323 -3.59 -26.68 -9.80
C MET A 323 -2.17 -27.23 -9.98
N ALA A 324 -1.63 -27.08 -11.19
CA ALA A 324 -0.30 -27.57 -11.54
C ALA A 324 0.76 -27.15 -10.50
N PRO A 325 1.64 -28.07 -10.07
CA PRO A 325 2.64 -27.79 -9.03
C PRO A 325 3.74 -26.82 -9.48
N THR A 326 3.85 -26.58 -10.77
CA THR A 326 4.85 -25.67 -11.36
C THR A 326 4.20 -24.58 -12.22
N GLU A 327 4.79 -23.40 -12.25
CA GLU A 327 4.43 -22.30 -13.14
C GLU A 327 5.67 -21.88 -13.91
N ARG A 328 5.63 -21.97 -15.25
CA ARG A 328 6.74 -21.57 -16.12
C ARG A 328 8.08 -22.26 -15.78
N GLY A 329 8.04 -23.53 -15.40
CA GLY A 329 9.23 -24.31 -15.05
C GLY A 329 9.76 -24.09 -13.62
N HIS A 330 9.10 -23.26 -12.81
CA HIS A 330 9.42 -23.04 -11.41
C HIS A 330 8.27 -23.54 -10.51
N ALA A 331 8.55 -23.76 -9.22
CA ALA A 331 7.51 -24.05 -8.25
C ALA A 331 6.43 -22.94 -8.31
N ARG A 332 5.16 -23.37 -8.37
CA ARG A 332 4.08 -22.39 -8.36
C ARG A 332 4.08 -21.59 -7.05
N ARG A 333 3.56 -20.38 -7.12
CA ARG A 333 3.33 -19.58 -5.91
C ARG A 333 2.08 -20.07 -5.19
N ASP A 334 2.11 -19.96 -3.88
CA ASP A 334 0.93 -20.07 -3.04
C ASP A 334 0.10 -18.80 -3.19
N TRP A 335 -1.23 -18.95 -3.17
CA TRP A 335 -2.19 -17.86 -3.28
C TRP A 335 -2.81 -17.62 -1.90
N GLY A 336 -2.13 -16.80 -1.09
CA GLY A 336 -2.67 -16.31 0.17
C GLY A 336 -3.62 -15.12 -0.04
N TYR A 337 -4.15 -14.59 1.05
CA TYR A 337 -5.02 -13.42 0.99
C TYR A 337 -4.23 -12.13 0.73
N GLY A 338 -4.28 -11.65 -0.51
CA GLY A 338 -3.58 -10.44 -0.95
C GLY A 338 -2.06 -10.52 -0.93
N ILE A 339 -1.50 -11.72 -0.81
CA ILE A 339 -0.07 -12.03 -0.82
C ILE A 339 0.20 -13.32 -1.61
N PHE A 340 1.45 -13.52 -1.96
CA PHE A 340 1.97 -14.76 -2.54
C PHE A 340 3.13 -15.29 -1.70
N ALA A 341 3.40 -16.60 -1.82
CA ALA A 341 4.60 -17.17 -1.25
C ALA A 341 5.20 -18.23 -2.18
N ASN A 342 6.50 -18.22 -2.32
CA ASN A 342 7.33 -19.28 -2.91
C ASN A 342 8.82 -18.95 -2.74
N SER A 343 9.70 -19.77 -3.32
CA SER A 343 11.15 -19.52 -3.37
C SER A 343 11.48 -18.68 -4.61
N LEU A 344 11.36 -17.34 -4.51
CA LEU A 344 11.66 -16.45 -5.64
C LEU A 344 13.13 -16.51 -6.07
N GLY A 345 14.03 -16.89 -5.17
CA GLY A 345 15.45 -17.10 -5.46
C GLY A 345 15.75 -18.21 -6.46
N ASP A 346 14.78 -19.10 -6.75
CA ASP A 346 14.90 -20.11 -7.85
C ASP A 346 14.98 -19.47 -9.24
N ARG A 347 14.61 -18.21 -9.34
CA ARG A 347 14.50 -17.46 -10.61
C ARG A 347 15.72 -16.56 -10.89
N VAL A 348 16.78 -16.72 -10.12
CA VAL A 348 18.05 -16.00 -10.30
C VAL A 348 19.23 -16.96 -10.32
N SER A 349 20.40 -16.50 -10.76
CA SER A 349 21.63 -17.28 -10.81
C SER A 349 22.80 -16.50 -10.18
N PRO A 350 23.51 -17.09 -9.20
CA PRO A 350 23.22 -18.36 -8.52
C PRO A 350 21.88 -18.35 -7.80
N ALA A 351 21.20 -19.51 -7.76
CA ALA A 351 19.90 -19.66 -7.12
C ALA A 351 20.02 -19.88 -5.61
N PHE A 352 18.93 -19.52 -4.87
CA PHE A 352 18.73 -19.88 -3.48
C PHE A 352 17.25 -20.17 -3.21
N HIS A 353 16.95 -21.00 -2.19
CA HIS A 353 15.65 -21.67 -2.07
C HIS A 353 14.84 -21.22 -0.84
N ASP A 354 15.22 -20.10 -0.23
CA ASP A 354 14.52 -19.57 0.95
C ASP A 354 13.12 -19.13 0.57
N ARG A 355 12.09 -19.58 1.33
CA ARG A 355 10.70 -19.20 1.12
C ARG A 355 10.51 -17.72 1.41
N GLN A 356 9.84 -17.03 0.53
CA GLN A 356 9.55 -15.60 0.61
C GLN A 356 8.06 -15.34 0.51
N ILE A 357 7.53 -14.50 1.38
CA ILE A 357 6.17 -13.94 1.32
C ILE A 357 6.28 -12.60 0.61
N TYR A 358 5.45 -12.35 -0.40
CA TYR A 358 5.63 -11.15 -1.22
C TYR A 358 4.37 -10.66 -1.91
N HIS A 359 4.40 -9.42 -2.36
CA HIS A 359 3.55 -8.93 -3.45
C HIS A 359 4.30 -7.95 -4.33
N THR A 360 4.01 -7.96 -5.63
CA THR A 360 4.52 -6.99 -6.60
C THR A 360 3.54 -5.85 -6.79
N GLY A 361 4.02 -4.68 -7.20
CA GLY A 361 3.19 -3.54 -7.58
C GLY A 361 3.56 -2.99 -8.96
N SER A 362 2.55 -2.70 -9.79
CA SER A 362 2.77 -2.16 -11.13
C SER A 362 1.60 -1.30 -11.57
N TRP A 363 1.77 0.02 -11.62
CA TRP A 363 0.75 0.97 -12.03
C TRP A 363 1.32 2.36 -12.30
N GLY A 364 0.84 3.03 -13.36
CA GLY A 364 1.03 4.47 -13.56
C GLY A 364 2.47 4.97 -13.44
N GLY A 365 3.43 4.25 -14.02
CA GLY A 365 4.84 4.64 -13.97
C GLY A 365 5.63 4.05 -12.80
N PHE A 366 5.02 3.18 -11.99
CA PHE A 366 5.67 2.55 -10.84
C PHE A 366 5.85 1.06 -11.00
N ARG A 367 6.93 0.53 -10.44
CA ARG A 367 7.24 -0.90 -10.33
C ARG A 367 7.84 -1.18 -8.97
N ASN A 368 7.17 -2.01 -8.18
CA ASN A 368 7.52 -2.26 -6.79
C ASN A 368 7.56 -3.76 -6.49
N LEU A 369 8.35 -4.11 -5.48
CA LEU A 369 8.36 -5.45 -4.89
C LEU A 369 8.65 -5.33 -3.40
N MET A 370 7.81 -5.97 -2.60
CA MET A 370 7.94 -6.05 -1.15
C MET A 370 7.96 -7.52 -0.74
N LEU A 371 8.98 -7.90 0.02
CA LEU A 371 9.31 -9.26 0.39
C LEU A 371 9.51 -9.38 1.89
N TYR A 372 9.15 -10.53 2.43
CA TYR A 372 9.48 -10.95 3.78
C TYR A 372 9.95 -12.40 3.79
N GLN A 373 11.06 -12.68 4.47
CA GLN A 373 11.58 -14.03 4.69
C GLN A 373 11.43 -14.34 6.18
N PRO A 374 10.52 -15.30 6.54
CA PRO A 374 10.10 -15.49 7.94
C PRO A 374 11.20 -16.02 8.87
N GLU A 375 12.00 -16.98 8.41
CA GLU A 375 12.94 -17.72 9.27
C GLU A 375 14.08 -16.83 9.78
N ALA A 376 14.50 -15.86 8.99
CA ALA A 376 15.57 -14.92 9.36
C ALA A 376 15.04 -13.51 9.70
N ASP A 377 13.71 -13.31 9.66
CA ASP A 377 13.05 -12.01 9.87
C ASP A 377 13.64 -10.91 8.97
N VAL A 378 13.79 -11.22 7.66
CA VAL A 378 14.35 -10.29 6.69
C VAL A 378 13.24 -9.67 5.85
N THR A 379 13.17 -8.33 5.85
CA THR A 379 12.31 -7.52 4.99
C THR A 379 13.13 -6.86 3.89
N VAL A 380 12.68 -6.98 2.64
CA VAL A 380 13.23 -6.25 1.49
C VAL A 380 12.12 -5.46 0.81
N ILE A 381 12.34 -4.15 0.61
CA ILE A 381 11.42 -3.25 -0.07
C ILE A 381 12.17 -2.57 -1.20
N VAL A 382 11.72 -2.77 -2.43
CA VAL A 382 12.25 -2.11 -3.64
C VAL A 382 11.12 -1.37 -4.32
N LEU A 383 11.20 -0.05 -4.34
CA LEU A 383 10.22 0.84 -4.96
C LEU A 383 10.90 1.58 -6.12
N SER A 384 10.29 1.52 -7.30
CA SER A 384 10.78 2.27 -8.45
C SER A 384 9.67 3.12 -9.07
N ASN A 385 10.02 4.34 -9.45
CA ASN A 385 9.17 5.23 -10.22
C ASN A 385 9.40 5.07 -11.74
N ASN A 386 9.81 3.87 -12.20
CA ASN A 386 9.84 3.52 -13.61
C ASN A 386 9.16 2.16 -13.85
N TYR A 387 8.05 2.19 -14.58
CA TYR A 387 7.20 1.02 -14.86
C TYR A 387 7.93 -0.13 -15.54
N HIS A 388 8.92 0.15 -16.41
CA HIS A 388 9.61 -0.85 -17.22
C HIS A 388 10.76 -1.56 -16.50
N LEU A 389 11.11 -1.17 -15.27
CA LEU A 389 12.18 -1.78 -14.50
C LEU A 389 11.79 -3.10 -13.81
N ARG A 390 10.95 -3.92 -14.44
CA ARG A 390 10.45 -5.17 -13.87
C ARG A 390 11.58 -6.12 -13.46
N ASP A 391 12.47 -6.39 -14.40
CA ASP A 391 13.53 -7.38 -14.21
C ASP A 391 14.62 -6.85 -13.26
N GLN A 392 14.91 -5.54 -13.32
CA GLN A 392 15.83 -4.87 -12.41
C GLN A 392 15.32 -4.87 -10.97
N VAL A 393 14.05 -4.48 -10.74
CA VAL A 393 13.42 -4.50 -9.41
C VAL A 393 13.42 -5.93 -8.85
N PHE A 394 13.11 -6.93 -9.66
CA PHE A 394 13.14 -8.31 -9.24
C PHE A 394 14.58 -8.78 -8.91
N LEU A 395 15.55 -8.56 -9.79
CA LEU A 395 16.94 -8.97 -9.56
C LEU A 395 17.53 -8.26 -8.33
N ILE A 396 17.35 -6.93 -8.20
CA ILE A 396 17.81 -6.17 -7.03
C ILE A 396 17.20 -6.71 -5.75
N SER A 397 15.92 -7.04 -5.75
CA SER A 397 15.26 -7.58 -4.55
C SER A 397 15.83 -8.94 -4.13
N GLN A 398 16.18 -9.81 -5.09
CA GLN A 398 16.79 -11.10 -4.81
C GLN A 398 18.27 -10.96 -4.43
N GLN A 399 18.98 -9.99 -4.99
CA GLN A 399 20.35 -9.63 -4.56
C GLN A 399 20.38 -9.14 -3.11
N ALA A 400 19.43 -8.25 -2.76
CA ALA A 400 19.26 -7.76 -1.40
C ALA A 400 18.94 -8.88 -0.40
N MET A 401 18.02 -9.76 -0.75
CA MET A 401 17.63 -10.90 0.07
C MET A 401 18.81 -11.87 0.24
N ALA A 402 19.48 -12.24 -0.84
CA ALA A 402 20.61 -13.17 -0.80
C ALA A 402 21.75 -12.63 0.10
N GLU A 403 22.14 -11.37 -0.05
CA GLU A 403 23.20 -10.79 0.77
C GLU A 403 22.80 -10.69 2.25
N ALA A 404 21.57 -10.31 2.57
CA ALA A 404 21.07 -10.25 3.95
C ALA A 404 20.97 -11.62 4.61
N LEU A 405 20.78 -12.69 3.83
CA LEU A 405 20.74 -14.08 4.28
C LEU A 405 22.14 -14.76 4.27
N GLY A 406 23.18 -14.08 3.76
CA GLY A 406 24.51 -14.68 3.57
C GLY A 406 24.54 -15.77 2.49
N ARG A 407 23.67 -15.67 1.49
CA ARG A 407 23.64 -16.53 0.30
C ARG A 407 24.57 -15.99 -0.78
N ASP A 408 24.86 -16.82 -1.79
CA ASP A 408 25.59 -16.38 -2.98
C ASP A 408 24.83 -15.24 -3.68
N PHE A 409 25.54 -14.18 -4.03
CA PHE A 409 24.94 -12.98 -4.60
C PHE A 409 24.53 -13.22 -6.08
N PRO A 410 23.23 -13.16 -6.42
CA PRO A 410 22.80 -13.39 -7.77
C PRO A 410 23.29 -12.31 -8.74
N THR A 411 23.70 -12.70 -9.94
CA THR A 411 24.20 -11.77 -10.96
C THR A 411 23.24 -11.59 -12.11
N THR A 412 22.40 -12.59 -12.38
CA THR A 412 21.46 -12.62 -13.50
C THR A 412 20.13 -13.26 -13.12
N LEU A 413 19.11 -13.07 -13.94
CA LEU A 413 17.91 -13.88 -13.91
C LEU A 413 18.22 -15.29 -14.42
N ALA A 414 17.61 -16.33 -13.85
CA ALA A 414 17.62 -17.67 -14.39
C ALA A 414 16.88 -17.67 -15.74
N ARG A 415 17.38 -18.44 -16.71
CA ARG A 415 16.81 -18.56 -18.06
C ARG A 415 15.63 -19.51 -18.09
#